data_5d2abe8639874510b401ef33bb0c158d
#
_entry.id   5d2abe8639874510b401ef33bb0c158d
#
_cell.length_a   1.000
_cell.length_b   1.000
_cell.length_c   1.000
_cell.angle_alpha   90.00
_cell.angle_beta   90.00
_cell.angle_gamma   90.00
#
_symmetry.space_group_name_H-M   'P 1'
#
loop_
_entity.id
_entity.type
_entity.pdbx_description
1 polymer ?
#
loop_
_entity_poly.entity_id
_entity_poly.type
_entity_poly.pdbx_seq_one_letter_code
_entity_poly.pdbx_strand_id
1 'polypeptide(L)'
;MKIIITLLLPIIFFQFAWSQKLTITQIKTNLENAPNPVAYARDVLKKQYKIDTIIVLNSTHFSGLADSLAYHGKVKKVYGPYQNKMLVQVLAKLPNTFTRISQVFIDTSIFTRRIADSLANSIVTRIQTGAASFEDMAQTYSMGGEGATKGDLGWVARGAIIPQMDKEIAKRKKGEVFKIWTKAGVHIIKKTSDAKQDTGFALILRVMI
;
A
#
# COMPACT_ATOMS: atom_id res chain seq x y z
N MET A 1 -4.28 -84.31 32.76
CA MET A 1 -4.90 -83.05 32.31
C MET A 1 -3.81 -82.02 32.28
N LYS A 2 -3.27 -81.69 31.07
CA LYS A 2 -2.19 -80.67 30.91
C LYS A 2 -2.84 -79.39 30.49
N ILE A 3 -2.70 -78.36 31.31
CA ILE A 3 -3.19 -76.97 31.02
C ILE A 3 -2.07 -76.26 30.28
N ILE A 4 -2.33 -75.93 29.01
CA ILE A 4 -1.42 -75.08 28.21
C ILE A 4 -1.87 -73.65 28.43
N ILE A 5 -1.03 -72.82 29.12
CA ILE A 5 -1.20 -71.37 29.27
C ILE A 5 -0.57 -70.72 28.07
N THR A 6 -1.40 -70.25 27.15
CA THR A 6 -0.94 -69.47 26.00
C THR A 6 -0.74 -68.01 26.45
N LEU A 7 0.51 -67.60 26.58
CA LEU A 7 0.87 -66.22 26.89
C LEU A 7 0.71 -65.32 25.64
N LEU A 8 -0.34 -64.52 25.58
CA LEU A 8 -0.55 -63.52 24.54
C LEU A 8 0.30 -62.26 24.88
N LEU A 9 1.40 -62.07 24.16
CA LEU A 9 2.20 -60.88 24.23
C LEU A 9 1.46 -59.76 23.44
N PRO A 10 1.18 -58.60 24.03
CA PRO A 10 0.65 -57.44 23.26
C PRO A 10 1.77 -56.86 22.40
N ILE A 11 1.62 -56.97 21.08
CA ILE A 11 2.47 -56.27 20.12
C ILE A 11 2.11 -54.77 20.19
N ILE A 12 2.93 -54.00 20.91
CA ILE A 12 2.84 -52.54 20.91
C ILE A 12 3.37 -52.07 19.57
N PHE A 13 2.47 -51.74 18.64
CA PHE A 13 2.81 -51.04 17.43
C PHE A 13 3.23 -49.59 17.82
N PHE A 14 4.53 -49.37 17.94
CA PHE A 14 5.09 -48.01 17.92
C PHE A 14 4.86 -47.45 16.52
N GLN A 15 3.76 -46.71 16.35
CA GLN A 15 3.59 -45.89 15.17
C GLN A 15 4.64 -44.74 15.21
N PHE A 16 5.74 -44.96 14.53
CA PHE A 16 6.62 -43.86 14.17
C PHE A 16 5.84 -42.92 13.28
N ALA A 17 5.24 -41.89 13.87
CA ALA A 17 4.71 -40.74 13.11
C ALA A 17 5.90 -40.06 12.45
N TRP A 18 6.20 -40.43 11.22
CA TRP A 18 7.09 -39.69 10.37
C TRP A 18 6.46 -38.29 10.21
N SER A 19 7.08 -37.30 10.81
CA SER A 19 6.69 -35.90 10.58
C SER A 19 6.91 -35.61 9.10
N GLN A 20 5.89 -35.78 8.30
CA GLN A 20 5.93 -35.43 6.88
C GLN A 20 6.17 -33.95 6.79
N LYS A 21 7.25 -33.56 6.11
CA LYS A 21 7.56 -32.17 5.83
C LYS A 21 6.41 -31.58 5.01
N LEU A 22 5.70 -30.59 5.55
CA LEU A 22 4.58 -29.94 4.88
C LEU A 22 5.03 -29.33 3.55
N THR A 23 4.25 -29.54 2.50
CA THR A 23 4.44 -28.88 1.22
C THR A 23 4.07 -27.40 1.34
N ILE A 24 4.60 -26.56 0.45
CA ILE A 24 4.28 -25.14 0.40
C ILE A 24 2.77 -24.91 0.27
N THR A 25 2.09 -25.72 -0.54
CA THR A 25 0.63 -25.65 -0.72
C THR A 25 -0.10 -25.95 0.59
N GLN A 26 0.30 -26.98 1.32
CA GLN A 26 -0.28 -27.31 2.63
C GLN A 26 -0.02 -26.18 3.65
N ILE A 27 1.19 -25.63 3.68
CA ILE A 27 1.52 -24.48 4.56
C ILE A 27 0.61 -23.29 4.26
N LYS A 28 0.42 -22.94 2.97
CA LYS A 28 -0.46 -21.83 2.57
C LYS A 28 -1.90 -22.07 3.00
N THR A 29 -2.46 -23.25 2.68
CA THR A 29 -3.84 -23.61 3.05
C THR A 29 -4.04 -23.59 4.56
N ASN A 30 -3.08 -24.11 5.32
CA ASN A 30 -3.17 -24.14 6.77
C ASN A 30 -3.08 -22.73 7.37
N LEU A 31 -2.21 -21.85 6.85
CA LEU A 31 -2.15 -20.45 7.26
C LEU A 31 -3.46 -19.71 6.95
N GLU A 32 -4.04 -19.93 5.77
CA GLU A 32 -5.31 -19.30 5.35
C GLU A 32 -6.48 -19.71 6.26
N ASN A 33 -6.49 -20.96 6.74
CA ASN A 33 -7.55 -21.53 7.57
C ASN A 33 -7.29 -21.41 9.08
N ALA A 34 -6.07 -21.04 9.49
CA ALA A 34 -5.72 -20.94 10.90
C ALA A 34 -6.56 -19.86 11.60
N PRO A 35 -7.19 -20.15 12.75
CA PRO A 35 -7.86 -19.13 13.57
C PRO A 35 -6.92 -18.01 13.99
N ASN A 36 -5.65 -18.35 14.28
CA ASN A 36 -4.57 -17.41 14.56
C ASN A 36 -3.33 -17.77 13.71
N PRO A 37 -3.17 -17.15 12.52
CA PRO A 37 -2.06 -17.43 11.63
C PRO A 37 -0.68 -17.14 12.25
N VAL A 38 -0.59 -16.16 13.13
CA VAL A 38 0.65 -15.79 13.83
C VAL A 38 1.07 -16.91 14.78
N ALA A 39 0.14 -17.38 15.59
CA ALA A 39 0.39 -18.53 16.48
C ALA A 39 0.74 -19.78 15.68
N TYR A 40 0.06 -20.03 14.56
CA TYR A 40 0.36 -21.14 13.67
C TYR A 40 1.80 -21.07 13.13
N ALA A 41 2.23 -19.89 12.65
CA ALA A 41 3.61 -19.69 12.16
C ALA A 41 4.65 -19.91 13.26
N ARG A 42 4.38 -19.39 14.48
CA ARG A 42 5.28 -19.50 15.62
C ARG A 42 5.35 -20.90 16.21
N ASP A 43 4.20 -21.50 16.53
CA ASP A 43 4.10 -22.67 17.40
C ASP A 43 4.07 -24.00 16.61
N VAL A 44 3.42 -23.98 15.44
CA VAL A 44 3.25 -25.19 14.60
C VAL A 44 4.35 -25.26 13.53
N LEU A 45 4.51 -24.21 12.73
CA LEU A 45 5.54 -24.19 11.69
C LEU A 45 6.95 -23.98 12.27
N LYS A 46 7.05 -23.37 13.45
CA LYS A 46 8.33 -23.00 14.10
C LYS A 46 9.25 -22.23 13.15
N LYS A 47 8.66 -21.31 12.36
CA LYS A 47 9.36 -20.51 11.37
C LYS A 47 9.52 -19.08 11.83
N GLN A 48 10.58 -18.43 11.35
CA GLN A 48 10.74 -16.98 11.54
C GLN A 48 9.57 -16.26 10.85
N TYR A 49 9.02 -15.28 11.54
CA TYR A 49 7.94 -14.45 11.01
C TYR A 49 8.11 -13.00 11.43
N LYS A 50 7.45 -12.11 10.67
CA LYS A 50 7.36 -10.69 10.98
C LYS A 50 5.95 -10.20 10.69
N ILE A 51 5.46 -9.30 11.53
CA ILE A 51 4.19 -8.60 11.31
C ILE A 51 4.53 -7.15 10.99
N ASP A 52 4.01 -6.65 9.87
CA ASP A 52 4.22 -5.27 9.45
C ASP A 52 2.86 -4.59 9.22
N THR A 53 2.76 -3.33 9.66
CA THR A 53 1.69 -2.44 9.23
C THR A 53 2.15 -1.69 7.99
N ILE A 54 1.45 -1.88 6.88
CA ILE A 54 1.72 -1.19 5.62
C ILE A 54 0.72 -0.05 5.46
N ILE A 55 1.23 1.14 5.16
CA ILE A 55 0.43 2.34 4.85
C ILE A 55 0.39 2.50 3.34
N VAL A 56 -0.79 2.51 2.76
CA VAL A 56 -0.99 2.76 1.33
C VAL A 56 -1.10 4.27 1.13
N LEU A 57 -0.03 4.88 0.67
CA LEU A 57 0.04 6.34 0.46
C LEU A 57 -0.59 6.78 -0.87
N ASN A 58 -0.56 5.89 -1.86
CA ASN A 58 -1.14 6.13 -3.18
C ASN A 58 -1.73 4.82 -3.72
N SER A 59 -2.97 4.86 -4.20
CA SER A 59 -3.64 3.67 -4.74
C SER A 59 -3.54 3.53 -6.27
N THR A 60 -2.76 4.40 -6.90
CA THR A 60 -2.45 4.35 -8.35
C THR A 60 -1.02 3.86 -8.59
N HIS A 61 -0.09 4.27 -7.73
CA HIS A 61 1.33 3.97 -7.85
C HIS A 61 1.82 3.26 -6.59
N PHE A 62 2.37 2.07 -6.75
CA PHE A 62 2.90 1.26 -5.65
C PHE A 62 4.43 1.22 -5.71
N SER A 63 5.08 1.45 -4.57
CA SER A 63 6.54 1.45 -4.49
C SER A 63 7.14 0.04 -4.41
N GLY A 64 6.30 -0.98 -4.17
CA GLY A 64 6.79 -2.36 -4.10
C GLY A 64 5.70 -3.40 -3.84
N LEU A 65 6.16 -4.64 -3.64
CA LEU A 65 5.30 -5.79 -3.40
C LEU A 65 4.41 -5.62 -2.16
N ALA A 66 4.96 -5.05 -1.09
CA ALA A 66 4.23 -4.90 0.18
C ALA A 66 3.02 -3.97 0.01
N ASP A 67 3.21 -2.81 -0.62
CA ASP A 67 2.15 -1.83 -0.88
C ASP A 67 1.09 -2.40 -1.81
N SER A 68 1.53 -3.09 -2.88
CA SER A 68 0.65 -3.74 -3.84
C SER A 68 -0.21 -4.82 -3.17
N LEU A 69 0.40 -5.66 -2.32
CA LEU A 69 -0.34 -6.67 -1.56
C LEU A 69 -1.23 -6.06 -0.48
N ALA A 70 -0.80 -4.99 0.17
CA ALA A 70 -1.61 -4.26 1.13
C ALA A 70 -2.90 -3.75 0.48
N TYR A 71 -2.82 -3.23 -0.74
CA TYR A 71 -3.97 -2.69 -1.46
C TYR A 71 -4.80 -3.79 -2.15
N HIS A 72 -4.18 -4.61 -3.02
CA HIS A 72 -4.88 -5.58 -3.86
C HIS A 72 -5.13 -6.94 -3.17
N GLY A 73 -4.30 -7.31 -2.20
CA GLY A 73 -4.38 -8.60 -1.54
C GLY A 73 -5.70 -8.80 -0.80
N LYS A 74 -6.23 -10.02 -0.80
CA LYS A 74 -7.45 -10.37 -0.05
C LYS A 74 -7.08 -10.75 1.38
N VAL A 75 -7.89 -10.31 2.36
CA VAL A 75 -7.72 -10.69 3.77
C VAL A 75 -7.78 -12.21 3.92
N LYS A 76 -6.94 -12.76 4.79
CA LYS A 76 -6.67 -14.18 5.03
C LYS A 76 -5.91 -14.89 3.91
N LYS A 77 -5.84 -14.35 2.68
CA LYS A 77 -5.14 -15.00 1.55
C LYS A 77 -3.62 -14.97 1.76
N VAL A 78 -2.95 -16.10 1.43
CA VAL A 78 -1.50 -16.26 1.46
C VAL A 78 -0.93 -16.19 0.04
N TYR A 79 0.07 -15.33 -0.13
CA TYR A 79 0.76 -15.07 -1.39
C TYR A 79 2.20 -15.56 -1.35
N GLY A 80 2.78 -15.82 -2.50
CA GLY A 80 4.13 -16.35 -2.64
C GLY A 80 4.15 -17.84 -2.95
N PRO A 81 5.31 -18.52 -2.82
CA PRO A 81 6.52 -18.02 -2.17
C PRO A 81 7.25 -16.97 -3.02
N TYR A 82 7.69 -15.90 -2.37
CA TYR A 82 8.55 -14.89 -3.00
C TYR A 82 10.01 -15.28 -2.79
N GLN A 83 10.80 -15.24 -3.86
CA GLN A 83 12.21 -15.67 -3.87
C GLN A 83 12.40 -17.08 -3.29
N ASN A 84 11.39 -17.95 -3.42
CA ASN A 84 11.33 -19.31 -2.85
C ASN A 84 11.55 -19.39 -1.32
N LYS A 85 11.42 -18.29 -0.60
CA LYS A 85 11.76 -18.21 0.83
C LYS A 85 10.68 -17.59 1.72
N MET A 86 9.75 -16.82 1.16
CA MET A 86 8.83 -16.02 1.97
C MET A 86 7.38 -16.16 1.51
N LEU A 87 6.48 -16.47 2.43
CA LEU A 87 5.04 -16.33 2.27
C LEU A 87 4.57 -15.03 2.92
N VAL A 88 3.55 -14.42 2.34
CA VAL A 88 2.94 -13.18 2.83
C VAL A 88 1.43 -13.37 2.95
N GLN A 89 0.87 -13.13 4.13
CA GLN A 89 -0.57 -13.17 4.37
C GLN A 89 -1.08 -11.79 4.76
N VAL A 90 -2.18 -11.36 4.14
CA VAL A 90 -2.89 -10.15 4.57
C VAL A 90 -3.81 -10.52 5.73
N LEU A 91 -3.52 -9.99 6.92
CA LEU A 91 -4.28 -10.30 8.15
C LEU A 91 -5.52 -9.43 8.29
N ALA A 92 -5.38 -8.13 8.04
CA ALA A 92 -6.47 -7.16 8.17
C ALA A 92 -6.23 -5.96 7.26
N LYS A 93 -7.30 -5.22 6.98
CA LYS A 93 -7.28 -3.95 6.23
C LYS A 93 -8.13 -2.91 6.93
N LEU A 94 -7.68 -1.65 6.87
CA LEU A 94 -8.44 -0.50 7.34
C LEU A 94 -8.52 0.55 6.23
N PRO A 95 -9.65 1.28 6.14
CA PRO A 95 -9.82 2.30 5.12
C PRO A 95 -9.03 3.56 5.42
N ASN A 96 -8.76 4.33 4.35
CA ASN A 96 -8.35 5.73 4.41
C ASN A 96 -9.09 6.49 3.31
N THR A 97 -9.10 7.81 3.40
CA THR A 97 -9.67 8.70 2.37
C THR A 97 -8.62 8.98 1.31
N PHE A 98 -8.96 8.75 0.06
CA PHE A 98 -8.11 9.07 -1.10
C PHE A 98 -8.76 10.16 -1.94
N THR A 99 -7.94 11.08 -2.45
CA THR A 99 -8.36 12.11 -3.40
C THR A 99 -7.44 12.08 -4.62
N ARG A 100 -7.99 12.13 -5.82
CA ARG A 100 -7.16 12.23 -7.02
C ARG A 100 -6.88 13.69 -7.31
N ILE A 101 -5.60 14.01 -7.48
CA ILE A 101 -5.12 15.36 -7.70
C ILE A 101 -4.06 15.40 -8.79
N SER A 102 -3.95 16.56 -9.42
CA SER A 102 -2.81 16.90 -10.27
C SER A 102 -2.11 18.14 -9.71
N GLN A 103 -0.81 18.28 -9.99
CA GLN A 103 0.03 19.33 -9.45
C GLN A 103 0.93 19.95 -10.53
N VAL A 104 1.16 21.27 -10.39
CA VAL A 104 2.32 21.97 -10.94
C VAL A 104 3.10 22.54 -9.77
N PHE A 105 4.35 22.16 -9.63
CA PHE A 105 5.22 22.64 -8.55
C PHE A 105 6.25 23.62 -9.10
N ILE A 106 6.38 24.79 -8.45
CA ILE A 106 7.38 25.81 -8.75
C ILE A 106 8.26 25.99 -7.53
N ASP A 107 9.53 25.61 -7.67
CA ASP A 107 10.52 25.61 -6.60
C ASP A 107 11.06 27.02 -6.34
N THR A 108 11.03 27.46 -5.07
CA THR A 108 11.59 28.77 -4.65
C THR A 108 13.07 28.71 -4.27
N SER A 109 13.71 27.56 -4.38
CA SER A 109 15.18 27.51 -4.37
C SER A 109 15.79 28.06 -5.68
N ILE A 110 15.01 27.99 -6.77
CA ILE A 110 15.42 28.47 -8.12
C ILE A 110 14.90 29.88 -8.40
N PHE A 111 13.67 30.17 -8.00
CA PHE A 111 13.03 31.46 -8.23
C PHE A 111 12.78 32.21 -6.92
N THR A 112 12.91 33.54 -6.98
CA THR A 112 12.43 34.36 -5.87
C THR A 112 10.92 34.18 -5.70
N ARG A 113 10.43 34.35 -4.47
CA ARG A 113 9.00 34.21 -4.16
C ARG A 113 8.11 35.07 -5.08
N ARG A 114 8.55 36.29 -5.43
CA ARG A 114 7.82 37.19 -6.32
C ARG A 114 7.70 36.64 -7.73
N ILE A 115 8.78 36.08 -8.29
CA ILE A 115 8.78 35.46 -9.62
C ILE A 115 7.92 34.20 -9.62
N ALA A 116 8.08 33.34 -8.62
CA ALA A 116 7.28 32.12 -8.48
C ALA A 116 5.77 32.40 -8.36
N ASP A 117 5.39 33.47 -7.60
CA ASP A 117 3.99 33.89 -7.50
C ASP A 117 3.43 34.44 -8.81
N SER A 118 4.20 35.29 -9.51
CA SER A 118 3.80 35.81 -10.82
C SER A 118 3.60 34.69 -11.84
N LEU A 119 4.53 33.74 -11.91
CA LEU A 119 4.43 32.56 -12.78
C LEU A 119 3.23 31.71 -12.43
N ALA A 120 3.03 31.38 -11.15
CA ALA A 120 1.89 30.61 -10.68
C ALA A 120 0.55 31.30 -11.02
N ASN A 121 0.44 32.60 -10.85
CA ASN A 121 -0.75 33.37 -11.23
C ASN A 121 -1.00 33.29 -12.73
N SER A 122 0.02 33.44 -13.56
CA SER A 122 -0.09 33.33 -15.02
C SER A 122 -0.57 31.94 -15.42
N ILE A 123 -0.02 30.87 -14.82
CA ILE A 123 -0.46 29.48 -15.08
C ILE A 123 -1.92 29.29 -14.69
N VAL A 124 -2.30 29.70 -13.48
CA VAL A 124 -3.70 29.58 -13.01
C VAL A 124 -4.66 30.32 -13.93
N THR A 125 -4.34 31.55 -14.31
CA THR A 125 -5.17 32.37 -15.22
C THR A 125 -5.34 31.69 -16.58
N ARG A 126 -4.25 31.19 -17.19
CA ARG A 126 -4.32 30.49 -18.48
C ARG A 126 -5.19 29.20 -18.42
N ILE A 127 -5.11 28.47 -17.31
CA ILE A 127 -5.95 27.29 -17.10
C ILE A 127 -7.43 27.69 -16.94
N GLN A 128 -7.70 28.71 -16.11
CA GLN A 128 -9.07 29.15 -15.82
C GLN A 128 -9.77 29.78 -17.04
N THR A 129 -9.03 30.46 -17.90
CA THR A 129 -9.55 31.03 -19.15
C THR A 129 -9.64 30.03 -20.31
N GLY A 130 -9.15 28.81 -20.10
CA GLY A 130 -9.09 27.80 -21.17
C GLY A 130 -7.98 28.04 -22.21
N ALA A 131 -7.10 29.02 -21.99
CA ALA A 131 -5.98 29.32 -22.89
C ALA A 131 -4.88 28.23 -22.88
N ALA A 132 -4.86 27.37 -21.84
CA ALA A 132 -3.98 26.21 -21.77
C ALA A 132 -4.64 25.10 -20.91
N SER A 133 -4.29 23.85 -21.18
CA SER A 133 -4.67 22.73 -20.31
C SER A 133 -3.81 22.70 -19.04
N PHE A 134 -4.34 22.09 -17.98
CA PHE A 134 -3.53 21.84 -16.77
C PHE A 134 -2.35 20.93 -17.07
N GLU A 135 -2.57 19.95 -17.89
CA GLU A 135 -1.63 18.93 -18.33
C GLU A 135 -0.43 19.53 -19.09
N ASP A 136 -0.69 20.49 -20.00
CA ASP A 136 0.38 21.21 -20.73
C ASP A 136 1.16 22.13 -19.81
N MET A 137 0.47 22.79 -18.88
CA MET A 137 1.14 23.64 -17.89
C MET A 137 2.01 22.81 -16.93
N ALA A 138 1.55 21.65 -16.53
CA ALA A 138 2.33 20.74 -15.69
C ALA A 138 3.57 20.22 -16.41
N GLN A 139 3.42 19.78 -17.65
CA GLN A 139 4.54 19.27 -18.46
C GLN A 139 5.59 20.34 -18.73
N THR A 140 5.16 21.59 -18.91
CA THR A 140 6.05 22.72 -19.28
C THR A 140 6.72 23.36 -18.08
N TYR A 141 6.01 23.50 -16.96
CA TYR A 141 6.44 24.36 -15.87
C TYR A 141 6.68 23.63 -14.54
N SER A 142 6.21 22.37 -14.38
CA SER A 142 6.43 21.69 -13.12
C SER A 142 7.89 21.32 -12.93
N MET A 143 8.41 21.69 -11.76
CA MET A 143 9.79 21.37 -11.34
C MET A 143 9.88 20.10 -10.51
N GLY A 144 8.73 19.45 -10.24
CA GLY A 144 8.66 18.15 -9.60
C GLY A 144 8.64 16.98 -10.60
N GLY A 145 8.75 15.76 -10.08
CA GLY A 145 8.70 14.55 -10.91
C GLY A 145 7.37 14.33 -11.64
N GLU A 146 6.29 15.01 -11.17
CA GLU A 146 4.96 14.95 -11.78
C GLU A 146 4.88 15.63 -13.15
N GLY A 147 5.86 16.43 -13.54
CA GLY A 147 5.95 16.96 -14.90
C GLY A 147 5.92 15.85 -15.96
N ALA A 148 6.59 14.72 -15.69
CA ALA A 148 6.61 13.55 -16.59
C ALA A 148 5.24 12.86 -16.72
N THR A 149 4.36 12.96 -15.72
CA THR A 149 2.99 12.44 -15.72
C THR A 149 1.96 13.52 -16.06
N LYS A 150 2.38 14.63 -16.66
CA LYS A 150 1.51 15.79 -16.96
C LYS A 150 0.77 16.30 -15.72
N GLY A 151 1.44 16.23 -14.57
CA GLY A 151 0.95 16.67 -13.29
C GLY A 151 0.13 15.62 -12.52
N ASP A 152 -0.25 14.49 -13.08
CA ASP A 152 -1.10 13.51 -12.38
C ASP A 152 -0.33 12.82 -11.25
N LEU A 153 -0.76 13.07 -10.01
CA LEU A 153 -0.26 12.40 -8.81
C LEU A 153 -1.07 11.13 -8.46
N GLY A 154 -2.14 10.86 -9.20
CA GLY A 154 -3.02 9.74 -8.95
C GLY A 154 -3.87 9.90 -7.68
N TRP A 155 -4.30 8.78 -7.10
CA TRP A 155 -5.11 8.74 -5.89
C TRP A 155 -4.21 8.78 -4.65
N VAL A 156 -4.13 9.94 -4.03
CA VAL A 156 -3.28 10.22 -2.87
C VAL A 156 -4.08 10.03 -1.58
N ALA A 157 -3.53 9.28 -0.64
CA ALA A 157 -4.13 9.05 0.66
C ALA A 157 -4.06 10.31 1.55
N ARG A 158 -5.07 10.54 2.37
CA ARG A 158 -5.01 11.55 3.43
C ARG A 158 -3.86 11.24 4.37
N GLY A 159 -3.01 12.24 4.63
CA GLY A 159 -1.79 12.11 5.43
C GLY A 159 -0.54 11.72 4.61
N ALA A 160 -0.67 11.45 3.30
CA ALA A 160 0.47 11.18 2.44
C ALA A 160 1.22 12.44 1.97
N ILE A 161 0.56 13.59 2.07
CA ILE A 161 1.10 14.91 1.69
C ILE A 161 1.11 15.85 2.90
N ILE A 162 1.68 17.03 2.71
CA ILE A 162 1.80 18.04 3.76
C ILE A 162 0.42 18.36 4.36
N PRO A 163 0.25 18.37 5.70
CA PRO A 163 -1.06 18.54 6.34
C PRO A 163 -1.84 19.78 5.90
N GLN A 164 -1.14 20.87 5.57
CA GLN A 164 -1.75 22.08 5.04
C GLN A 164 -2.41 21.82 3.68
N MET A 165 -1.73 21.06 2.81
CA MET A 165 -2.26 20.68 1.49
C MET A 165 -3.48 19.78 1.63
N ASP A 166 -3.42 18.77 2.50
CA ASP A 166 -4.57 17.89 2.79
C ASP A 166 -5.82 18.69 3.20
N LYS A 167 -5.65 19.65 4.12
CA LYS A 167 -6.74 20.51 4.59
C LYS A 167 -7.37 21.33 3.47
N GLU A 168 -6.54 21.92 2.59
CA GLU A 168 -7.06 22.73 1.49
C GLU A 168 -7.72 21.87 0.40
N ILE A 169 -7.14 20.73 0.04
CA ILE A 169 -7.73 19.80 -0.93
C ILE A 169 -9.10 19.30 -0.46
N ALA A 170 -9.23 19.01 0.86
CA ALA A 170 -10.49 18.54 1.42
C ALA A 170 -11.65 19.55 1.26
N LYS A 171 -11.37 20.85 1.27
CA LYS A 171 -12.36 21.92 1.12
C LYS A 171 -12.79 22.16 -0.34
N ARG A 172 -12.01 21.69 -1.31
CA ARG A 172 -12.21 22.00 -2.74
C ARG A 172 -13.16 21.03 -3.40
N LYS A 173 -13.87 21.51 -4.43
CA LYS A 173 -14.70 20.69 -5.30
C LYS A 173 -13.90 20.09 -6.44
N LYS A 174 -14.38 19.00 -7.01
CA LYS A 174 -13.81 18.43 -8.24
C LYS A 174 -13.76 19.50 -9.34
N GLY A 175 -12.63 19.58 -10.03
CA GLY A 175 -12.36 20.55 -11.10
C GLY A 175 -11.69 21.85 -10.63
N GLU A 176 -11.75 22.18 -9.35
CA GLU A 176 -11.15 23.42 -8.85
C GLU A 176 -9.62 23.40 -8.98
N VAL A 177 -9.07 24.55 -9.41
CA VAL A 177 -7.64 24.84 -9.49
C VAL A 177 -7.31 25.95 -8.49
N PHE A 178 -6.32 25.72 -7.63
CA PHE A 178 -5.95 26.65 -6.56
C PHE A 178 -4.46 26.56 -6.24
N LYS A 179 -3.93 27.60 -5.55
CA LYS A 179 -2.53 27.67 -5.14
C LYS A 179 -2.38 27.38 -3.65
N ILE A 180 -1.29 26.70 -3.30
CA ILE A 180 -0.85 26.51 -1.91
C ILE A 180 0.64 26.83 -1.83
N TRP A 181 1.02 27.69 -0.88
CA TRP A 181 2.41 27.95 -0.55
C TRP A 181 2.93 26.98 0.50
N THR A 182 4.12 26.47 0.29
CA THR A 182 4.88 25.68 1.27
C THR A 182 6.28 26.29 1.46
N LYS A 183 7.09 25.68 2.32
CA LYS A 183 8.51 26.09 2.47
C LYS A 183 9.32 25.81 1.20
N ALA A 184 8.95 24.81 0.41
CA ALA A 184 9.64 24.44 -0.82
C ALA A 184 9.28 25.32 -2.03
N GLY A 185 8.06 25.88 -2.03
CA GLY A 185 7.61 26.69 -3.15
C GLY A 185 6.09 26.80 -3.24
N VAL A 186 5.59 27.11 -4.44
CA VAL A 186 4.17 27.18 -4.72
C VAL A 186 3.70 25.97 -5.49
N HIS A 187 2.62 25.38 -5.01
CA HIS A 187 1.93 24.24 -5.62
C HIS A 187 0.61 24.73 -6.21
N ILE A 188 0.43 24.52 -7.50
CA ILE A 188 -0.85 24.72 -8.19
C ILE A 188 -1.50 23.33 -8.25
N ILE A 189 -2.64 23.18 -7.60
CA ILE A 189 -3.33 21.89 -7.44
C ILE A 189 -4.64 21.93 -8.21
N LYS A 190 -4.93 20.86 -8.95
CA LYS A 190 -6.25 20.58 -9.53
C LYS A 190 -6.83 19.36 -8.84
N LYS A 191 -7.99 19.48 -8.22
CA LYS A 191 -8.72 18.32 -7.71
C LYS A 191 -9.44 17.63 -8.86
N THR A 192 -8.97 16.46 -9.27
CA THR A 192 -9.47 15.78 -10.48
C THR A 192 -10.63 14.81 -10.22
N SER A 193 -10.81 14.39 -8.95
CA SER A 193 -11.95 13.54 -8.54
C SER A 193 -12.40 13.85 -7.11
N ASP A 194 -13.63 13.49 -6.80
CA ASP A 194 -14.11 13.54 -5.41
C ASP A 194 -13.38 12.50 -4.57
N ALA A 195 -13.37 12.73 -3.25
CA ALA A 195 -12.73 11.82 -2.32
C ALA A 195 -13.50 10.48 -2.27
N LYS A 196 -12.75 9.38 -2.13
CA LYS A 196 -13.29 8.04 -1.92
C LYS A 196 -12.67 7.37 -0.70
N GLN A 197 -13.40 6.45 -0.10
CA GLN A 197 -12.85 5.52 0.89
C GLN A 197 -12.27 4.30 0.17
N ASP A 198 -11.06 3.92 0.56
CA ASP A 198 -10.39 2.74 0.00
C ASP A 198 -9.39 2.19 1.02
N THR A 199 -8.75 1.04 0.73
CA THR A 199 -7.73 0.46 1.62
C THR A 199 -6.57 1.42 1.84
N GLY A 200 -6.43 1.92 3.06
CA GLY A 200 -5.34 2.82 3.45
C GLY A 200 -4.27 2.16 4.30
N PHE A 201 -4.65 1.08 5.01
CA PHE A 201 -3.74 0.35 5.89
C PHE A 201 -3.97 -1.15 5.74
N ALA A 202 -2.90 -1.92 5.84
CA ALA A 202 -2.99 -3.36 5.93
C ALA A 202 -2.00 -3.90 6.96
N LEU A 203 -2.44 -4.88 7.75
CA LEU A 203 -1.57 -5.68 8.59
C LEU A 203 -1.20 -6.93 7.81
N ILE A 204 0.09 -7.17 7.64
CA ILE A 204 0.60 -8.33 6.91
C ILE A 204 1.50 -9.19 7.79
N LEU A 205 1.39 -10.50 7.62
CA LEU A 205 2.28 -11.50 8.21
C LEU A 205 3.22 -12.02 7.12
N ARG A 206 4.53 -11.95 7.37
CA ARG A 206 5.55 -12.58 6.54
C ARG A 206 6.08 -13.81 7.28
N VAL A 207 6.13 -14.95 6.59
CA VAL A 207 6.64 -16.21 7.15
C VAL A 207 7.77 -16.69 6.26
N MET A 208 8.94 -16.95 6.86
CA MET A 208 10.09 -17.53 6.16
C MET A 208 9.95 -19.05 6.12
N ILE A 209 10.06 -19.67 4.93
CA ILE A 209 9.81 -21.10 4.71
C ILE A 209 11.05 -21.84 4.22
#